data_6a6f4dd16f1a4465990128576a9d089b
#
_entry.id   6a6f4dd16f1a4465990128576a9d089b
#
_cell.length_a   1.000
_cell.length_b   1.000
_cell.length_c   1.000
_cell.angle_alpha   90.00
_cell.angle_beta   90.00
_cell.angle_gamma   90.00
#
_symmetry.space_group_name_H-M   'P 1'
#
loop_
_entity.id
_entity.type
_entity.pdbx_description
1 polymer ?
#
loop_
_entity_poly.entity_id
_entity_poly.type
_entity_poly.pdbx_seq_one_letter_code
_entity_poly.pdbx_strand_id
1 'polypeptide(L)'
;MKAPSLQATRTAGRWALLSLAVACAIGSLPAVTQAQNRRVEPVTLNFVNADIEAVARTLSTITGRNVVVDPRVKGAVNLSTDKPVPPAAALDQFAAALRLQGFALVDTGGLYKVLPEADAKLQGNVVNAGPVNRLPGSNQIVTQIFRLNHENANNLVPVLRPLIGPNNTINVNPGNNSLVITDYADNLQ
;
A
#
# COMPACT_ATOMS: atom_id res chain seq x y z
N MET A 1 92.84 -29.87 -4.74
CA MET A 1 92.76 -29.72 -3.29
C MET A 1 91.63 -28.82 -2.97
N LYS A 2 90.73 -29.29 -2.15
CA LYS A 2 89.64 -28.59 -1.43
C LYS A 2 88.49 -28.01 -2.25
N ALA A 3 87.38 -28.73 -2.28
CA ALA A 3 86.01 -28.29 -2.68
C ALA A 3 85.49 -27.16 -1.80
N PRO A 4 84.64 -26.32 -2.30
CA PRO A 4 83.70 -25.60 -1.47
C PRO A 4 82.22 -26.03 -1.73
N SER A 5 81.57 -26.08 -0.65
CA SER A 5 80.26 -26.58 -0.31
C SER A 5 79.08 -25.88 -1.03
N LEU A 6 78.15 -26.69 -1.43
CA LEU A 6 76.78 -26.34 -1.78
C LEU A 6 76.02 -25.70 -0.60
N GLN A 7 75.69 -24.45 -0.76
CA GLN A 7 74.60 -23.85 0.02
C GLN A 7 73.91 -22.78 -0.83
N ALA A 8 72.93 -23.14 -1.60
CA ALA A 8 71.95 -22.20 -2.15
C ALA A 8 70.73 -22.94 -2.73
N THR A 9 69.83 -23.45 -1.90
CA THR A 9 68.45 -23.82 -2.33
C THR A 9 67.51 -23.89 -1.17
N ARG A 10 67.19 -22.76 -0.52
CA ARG A 10 66.17 -22.75 0.50
C ARG A 10 65.22 -21.49 0.51
N THR A 11 65.31 -20.66 -0.48
CA THR A 11 64.49 -19.42 -0.50
C THR A 11 63.38 -19.36 -1.58
N ALA A 12 63.35 -20.31 -2.52
CA ALA A 12 62.36 -20.30 -3.61
C ALA A 12 60.96 -20.80 -3.21
N GLY A 13 60.83 -21.54 -2.07
CA GLY A 13 59.57 -22.13 -1.68
C GLY A 13 58.62 -21.23 -0.89
N ARG A 14 59.13 -20.10 -0.35
CA ARG A 14 58.29 -19.22 0.50
C ARG A 14 57.56 -18.12 -0.25
N TRP A 15 58.00 -17.79 -1.43
CA TRP A 15 57.37 -16.77 -2.27
C TRP A 15 56.23 -17.31 -3.13
N ALA A 16 56.26 -18.59 -3.47
CA ALA A 16 55.18 -19.26 -4.23
C ALA A 16 53.89 -19.46 -3.40
N LEU A 17 54.00 -19.58 -2.06
CA LEU A 17 52.85 -19.74 -1.19
C LEU A 17 52.15 -18.41 -0.84
N LEU A 18 52.89 -17.29 -0.93
CA LEU A 18 52.29 -15.96 -0.69
C LEU A 18 51.54 -15.42 -1.91
N SER A 19 51.87 -15.83 -3.13
CA SER A 19 51.15 -15.43 -4.33
C SER A 19 49.80 -16.14 -4.50
N LEU A 20 49.63 -17.35 -3.95
CA LEU A 20 48.38 -18.09 -4.03
C LEU A 20 47.32 -17.58 -3.01
N ALA A 21 47.77 -17.01 -1.88
CA ALA A 21 46.87 -16.46 -0.86
C ALA A 21 46.22 -15.11 -1.26
N VAL A 22 46.87 -14.33 -2.11
CA VAL A 22 46.36 -13.04 -2.59
C VAL A 22 45.31 -13.23 -3.69
N ALA A 23 45.38 -14.30 -4.47
CA ALA A 23 44.38 -14.57 -5.54
C ALA A 23 43.01 -15.03 -5.02
N CYS A 24 42.95 -15.62 -3.81
CA CYS A 24 41.67 -16.04 -3.20
C CYS A 24 40.95 -14.91 -2.47
N ALA A 25 41.56 -13.78 -2.15
CA ALA A 25 40.93 -12.66 -1.43
C ALA A 25 40.15 -11.71 -2.32
N ILE A 26 40.26 -11.80 -3.66
CA ILE A 26 39.55 -10.91 -4.61
C ILE A 26 38.23 -11.50 -5.07
N GLY A 27 37.91 -12.74 -4.73
CA GLY A 27 36.72 -13.47 -5.22
C GLY A 27 35.42 -13.26 -4.43
N SER A 28 35.41 -12.54 -3.30
CA SER A 28 34.22 -12.33 -2.47
C SER A 28 33.78 -10.86 -2.42
N LEU A 29 33.63 -10.23 -3.58
CA LEU A 29 32.80 -9.02 -3.65
C LEU A 29 31.37 -9.47 -3.45
N PRO A 30 30.66 -8.95 -2.42
CA PRO A 30 29.23 -9.20 -2.31
C PRO A 30 28.59 -8.67 -3.60
N ALA A 31 27.94 -9.56 -4.34
CA ALA A 31 27.07 -9.15 -5.43
C ALA A 31 26.04 -8.20 -4.82
N VAL A 32 26.21 -6.90 -5.05
CA VAL A 32 25.20 -5.89 -4.75
C VAL A 32 24.01 -6.27 -5.62
N THR A 33 23.09 -7.02 -5.04
CA THR A 33 21.79 -7.29 -5.64
C THR A 33 21.14 -5.93 -5.78
N GLN A 34 21.25 -5.31 -6.95
CA GLN A 34 20.47 -4.14 -7.30
C GLN A 34 19.02 -4.63 -7.24
N ALA A 35 18.35 -4.27 -6.15
CA ALA A 35 16.89 -4.33 -6.10
C ALA A 35 16.41 -3.54 -7.33
N GLN A 36 15.93 -4.25 -8.35
CA GLN A 36 15.32 -3.66 -9.52
C GLN A 36 14.14 -2.83 -9.00
N ASN A 37 14.40 -1.55 -8.84
CA ASN A 37 13.36 -0.56 -8.66
C ASN A 37 12.52 -0.65 -9.95
N ARG A 38 11.44 -1.43 -9.94
CA ARG A 38 10.48 -1.50 -11.04
C ARG A 38 10.05 -0.06 -11.25
N ARG A 39 10.58 0.58 -12.28
CA ARG A 39 10.10 1.87 -12.75
C ARG A 39 8.63 1.65 -13.07
N VAL A 40 7.78 2.17 -12.21
CA VAL A 40 6.35 2.17 -12.39
C VAL A 40 6.11 3.16 -13.54
N GLU A 41 5.83 2.64 -14.74
CA GLU A 41 5.59 3.48 -15.91
C GLU A 41 4.30 4.29 -15.69
N PRO A 42 4.37 5.61 -15.83
CA PRO A 42 3.18 6.45 -15.76
C PRO A 42 2.22 6.09 -16.90
N VAL A 43 0.92 6.07 -16.59
CA VAL A 43 -0.13 5.73 -17.55
C VAL A 43 -1.09 6.89 -17.73
N THR A 44 -1.59 7.07 -18.94
CA THR A 44 -2.67 8.02 -19.24
C THR A 44 -3.97 7.25 -19.30
N LEU A 45 -4.97 7.71 -18.56
CA LEU A 45 -6.30 7.13 -18.53
C LEU A 45 -7.22 7.94 -19.45
N ASN A 46 -8.00 7.23 -20.25
CA ASN A 46 -9.06 7.83 -21.06
C ASN A 46 -10.21 6.86 -21.17
N PHE A 47 -11.07 6.87 -20.18
CA PHE A 47 -12.29 6.08 -20.12
C PHE A 47 -13.48 7.02 -20.18
N VAL A 48 -14.27 6.92 -21.25
CA VAL A 48 -15.48 7.72 -21.43
C VAL A 48 -16.65 6.75 -21.46
N ASN A 49 -17.58 6.89 -20.52
CA ASN A 49 -18.74 6.01 -20.37
C ASN A 49 -18.35 4.52 -20.35
N ALA A 50 -17.23 4.19 -19.70
CA ALA A 50 -16.72 2.84 -19.67
C ALA A 50 -17.31 2.05 -18.50
N ASP A 51 -17.64 0.80 -18.72
CA ASP A 51 -18.14 -0.11 -17.70
C ASP A 51 -17.11 -0.27 -16.54
N ILE A 52 -17.61 -0.24 -15.32
CA ILE A 52 -16.77 -0.33 -14.10
C ILE A 52 -15.90 -1.60 -14.13
N GLU A 53 -16.48 -2.73 -14.57
CA GLU A 53 -15.73 -3.99 -14.62
C GLU A 53 -14.60 -3.95 -15.65
N ALA A 54 -14.84 -3.33 -16.82
CA ALA A 54 -13.84 -3.16 -17.87
C ALA A 54 -12.68 -2.26 -17.40
N VAL A 55 -13.00 -1.16 -16.73
CA VAL A 55 -12.00 -0.25 -16.12
C VAL A 55 -11.20 -0.97 -15.04
N ALA A 56 -11.87 -1.70 -14.15
CA ALA A 56 -11.23 -2.47 -13.07
C ALA A 56 -10.25 -3.51 -13.65
N ARG A 57 -10.62 -4.22 -14.71
CA ARG A 57 -9.76 -5.19 -15.41
C ARG A 57 -8.53 -4.52 -16.02
N THR A 58 -8.71 -3.39 -16.66
CA THR A 58 -7.60 -2.63 -17.25
C THR A 58 -6.63 -2.13 -16.17
N LEU A 59 -7.15 -1.58 -15.09
CA LEU A 59 -6.33 -1.13 -13.95
C LEU A 59 -5.61 -2.29 -13.25
N SER A 60 -6.24 -3.47 -13.16
CA SER A 60 -5.58 -4.68 -12.67
C SER A 60 -4.33 -5.01 -13.49
N THR A 61 -4.41 -4.94 -14.82
CA THR A 61 -3.28 -5.19 -15.71
C THR A 61 -2.18 -4.12 -15.55
N ILE A 62 -2.55 -2.86 -15.47
CA ILE A 62 -1.61 -1.73 -15.34
C ILE A 62 -0.87 -1.76 -14.00
N THR A 63 -1.59 -2.05 -12.93
CA THR A 63 -1.03 -2.02 -11.56
C THR A 63 -0.38 -3.34 -11.15
N GLY A 64 -0.64 -4.42 -11.90
CA GLY A 64 -0.22 -5.78 -11.53
C GLY A 64 -0.92 -6.31 -10.28
N ARG A 65 -2.04 -5.72 -9.89
CA ARG A 65 -2.83 -6.11 -8.72
C ARG A 65 -4.18 -6.67 -9.14
N ASN A 66 -4.63 -7.71 -8.48
CA ASN A 66 -5.93 -8.29 -8.75
C ASN A 66 -7.05 -7.36 -8.28
N VAL A 67 -8.05 -7.16 -9.14
CA VAL A 67 -9.26 -6.41 -8.82
C VAL A 67 -10.47 -7.34 -9.01
N VAL A 68 -11.30 -7.46 -8.00
CA VAL A 68 -12.57 -8.21 -8.02
C VAL A 68 -13.71 -7.23 -7.89
N VAL A 69 -14.70 -7.34 -8.77
CA VAL A 69 -15.90 -6.49 -8.76
C VAL A 69 -17.09 -7.31 -8.28
N ASP A 70 -17.80 -6.80 -7.27
CA ASP A 70 -19.05 -7.41 -6.79
C ASP A 70 -20.12 -7.36 -7.89
N PRO A 71 -20.88 -8.44 -8.14
CA PRO A 71 -21.90 -8.50 -9.20
C PRO A 71 -22.99 -7.43 -9.08
N ARG A 72 -23.18 -6.84 -7.91
CA ARG A 72 -24.12 -5.73 -7.67
C ARG A 72 -23.60 -4.37 -8.13
N VAL A 73 -22.28 -4.27 -8.36
CA VAL A 73 -21.65 -3.05 -8.88
C VAL A 73 -21.87 -2.99 -10.38
N LYS A 74 -22.73 -2.10 -10.79
CA LYS A 74 -23.07 -1.87 -12.21
C LYS A 74 -23.06 -0.38 -12.47
N GLY A 75 -22.60 0.01 -13.64
CA GLY A 75 -22.56 1.41 -14.06
C GLY A 75 -21.37 1.70 -14.94
N ALA A 76 -21.31 2.93 -15.41
CA ALA A 76 -20.23 3.41 -16.24
C ALA A 76 -19.52 4.58 -15.55
N VAL A 77 -18.21 4.65 -15.72
CA VAL A 77 -17.39 5.73 -15.18
C VAL A 77 -16.72 6.52 -16.31
N ASN A 78 -16.54 7.80 -16.05
CA ASN A 78 -15.70 8.68 -16.84
C ASN A 78 -14.42 8.94 -16.05
N LEU A 79 -13.29 8.56 -16.61
CA LEU A 79 -11.99 8.73 -15.97
C LEU A 79 -10.97 9.11 -17.03
N SER A 80 -10.56 10.36 -17.06
CA SER A 80 -9.56 10.88 -17.98
C SER A 80 -8.47 11.63 -17.25
N THR A 81 -7.24 11.46 -17.71
CA THR A 81 -6.09 12.21 -17.21
C THR A 81 -5.38 12.89 -18.35
N ASP A 82 -5.14 14.21 -18.21
CA ASP A 82 -4.41 15.01 -19.24
C ASP A 82 -2.91 14.69 -19.24
N LYS A 83 -2.40 14.21 -18.13
CA LYS A 83 -0.98 13.87 -17.94
C LYS A 83 -0.84 12.41 -17.48
N PRO A 84 0.26 11.75 -17.85
CA PRO A 84 0.55 10.42 -17.33
C PRO A 84 0.65 10.43 -15.80
N VAL A 85 -0.04 9.52 -15.15
CA VAL A 85 -0.07 9.36 -13.69
C VAL A 85 0.54 8.03 -13.28
N PRO A 86 1.14 7.94 -12.08
CA PRO A 86 1.56 6.65 -11.53
C PRO A 86 0.36 5.71 -11.37
N PRO A 87 0.51 4.39 -11.53
CA PRO A 87 -0.58 3.43 -11.36
C PRO A 87 -1.29 3.50 -10.01
N ALA A 88 -0.60 3.87 -8.94
CA ALA A 88 -1.24 4.09 -7.64
C ALA A 88 -2.23 5.27 -7.70
N ALA A 89 -1.83 6.40 -8.30
CA ALA A 89 -2.73 7.55 -8.48
C ALA A 89 -3.90 7.24 -9.42
N ALA A 90 -3.70 6.36 -10.41
CA ALA A 90 -4.78 5.87 -11.27
C ALA A 90 -5.84 5.09 -10.47
N LEU A 91 -5.41 4.25 -9.51
CA LEU A 91 -6.32 3.56 -8.60
C LEU A 91 -7.05 4.53 -7.67
N ASP A 92 -6.37 5.53 -7.14
CA ASP A 92 -6.99 6.56 -6.28
C ASP A 92 -8.06 7.36 -7.03
N GLN A 93 -7.80 7.71 -8.30
CA GLN A 93 -8.78 8.37 -9.15
C GLN A 93 -9.98 7.47 -9.46
N PHE A 94 -9.72 6.18 -9.72
CA PHE A 94 -10.79 5.19 -9.91
C PHE A 94 -11.62 5.03 -8.63
N ALA A 95 -10.98 4.95 -7.46
CA ALA A 95 -11.68 4.89 -6.18
C ALA A 95 -12.56 6.14 -5.95
N ALA A 96 -12.05 7.32 -6.29
CA ALA A 96 -12.84 8.56 -6.23
C ALA A 96 -14.05 8.54 -7.18
N ALA A 97 -13.88 8.05 -8.41
CA ALA A 97 -14.97 7.90 -9.37
C ALA A 97 -16.04 6.90 -8.92
N LEU A 98 -15.63 5.78 -8.32
CA LEU A 98 -16.53 4.79 -7.72
C LEU A 98 -17.33 5.38 -6.56
N ARG A 99 -16.68 6.17 -5.70
CA ARG A 99 -17.33 6.82 -4.55
C ARG A 99 -18.49 7.75 -4.97
N LEU A 100 -18.36 8.45 -6.09
CA LEU A 100 -19.45 9.28 -6.63
C LEU A 100 -20.70 8.48 -6.99
N GLN A 101 -20.56 7.17 -7.23
CA GLN A 101 -21.65 6.25 -7.56
C GLN A 101 -22.09 5.39 -6.37
N GLY A 102 -21.55 5.64 -5.17
CA GLY A 102 -21.87 4.88 -3.96
C GLY A 102 -21.17 3.51 -3.87
N PHE A 103 -20.06 3.34 -4.59
CA PHE A 103 -19.21 2.18 -4.51
C PHE A 103 -17.87 2.52 -3.86
N ALA A 104 -17.18 1.51 -3.34
CA ALA A 104 -15.87 1.67 -2.72
C ALA A 104 -14.86 0.66 -3.25
N LEU A 105 -13.60 1.08 -3.33
CA LEU A 105 -12.46 0.23 -3.59
C LEU A 105 -11.76 -0.09 -2.27
N VAL A 106 -11.76 -1.36 -1.88
CA VAL A 106 -11.15 -1.84 -0.62
C VAL A 106 -9.93 -2.68 -0.91
N ASP A 107 -8.79 -2.36 -0.31
CA ASP A 107 -7.58 -3.19 -0.35
C ASP A 107 -7.63 -4.25 0.76
N THR A 108 -7.55 -5.50 0.37
CA THR A 108 -7.49 -6.66 1.27
C THR A 108 -6.18 -7.43 1.08
N GLY A 109 -5.05 -6.79 1.42
CA GLY A 109 -3.75 -7.46 1.39
C GLY A 109 -3.24 -7.82 -0.02
N GLY A 110 -3.43 -6.91 -0.98
CA GLY A 110 -2.97 -7.06 -2.37
C GLY A 110 -4.07 -7.46 -3.37
N LEU A 111 -5.28 -7.71 -2.88
CA LEU A 111 -6.48 -7.87 -3.68
C LEU A 111 -7.37 -6.64 -3.47
N TYR A 112 -7.71 -5.97 -4.54
CA TYR A 112 -8.71 -4.90 -4.51
C TYR A 112 -10.11 -5.46 -4.74
N LYS A 113 -11.07 -5.03 -3.92
CA LYS A 113 -12.49 -5.36 -4.08
C LYS A 113 -13.27 -4.10 -4.36
N VAL A 114 -14.08 -4.13 -5.41
CA VAL A 114 -15.08 -3.09 -5.69
C VAL A 114 -16.43 -3.59 -5.20
N LEU A 115 -17.03 -2.89 -4.24
CA LEU A 115 -18.30 -3.28 -3.63
C LEU A 115 -19.14 -2.05 -3.25
N PRO A 116 -20.45 -2.21 -2.95
CA PRO A 116 -21.25 -1.13 -2.42
C PRO A 116 -20.64 -0.54 -1.16
N GLU A 117 -20.67 0.78 -1.03
CA GLU A 117 -20.03 1.51 0.09
C GLU A 117 -20.50 1.03 1.46
N ALA A 118 -21.80 0.73 1.61
CA ALA A 118 -22.34 0.22 2.86
C ALA A 118 -21.68 -1.10 3.28
N ASP A 119 -21.46 -2.01 2.32
CA ASP A 119 -20.82 -3.30 2.59
C ASP A 119 -19.33 -3.12 2.84
N ALA A 120 -18.68 -2.19 2.14
CA ALA A 120 -17.29 -1.87 2.32
C ALA A 120 -16.99 -1.40 3.75
N LYS A 121 -17.87 -0.61 4.33
CA LYS A 121 -17.75 -0.11 5.71
C LYS A 121 -17.99 -1.18 6.78
N LEU A 122 -18.67 -2.26 6.43
CA LEU A 122 -18.87 -3.42 7.32
C LEU A 122 -17.75 -4.46 7.25
N GLN A 123 -17.00 -4.50 6.16
CA GLN A 123 -15.88 -5.44 6.00
C GLN A 123 -14.64 -4.89 6.70
N GLY A 124 -14.12 -5.62 7.70
CA GLY A 124 -13.01 -5.27 8.58
C GLY A 124 -11.90 -4.43 7.93
N ASN A 125 -11.98 -3.14 8.17
CA ASN A 125 -11.03 -2.16 7.67
C ASN A 125 -9.87 -1.96 8.67
N VAL A 126 -8.87 -1.23 8.25
CA VAL A 126 -7.77 -0.83 9.13
C VAL A 126 -8.33 -0.08 10.33
N VAL A 127 -8.13 -0.62 11.53
CA VAL A 127 -8.52 0.02 12.78
C VAL A 127 -7.38 0.90 13.26
N ASN A 128 -7.63 2.19 13.41
CA ASN A 128 -6.67 3.14 13.95
C ASN A 128 -7.13 3.63 15.33
N ALA A 129 -6.33 3.36 16.35
CA ALA A 129 -6.51 3.87 17.70
C ALA A 129 -5.53 5.02 18.05
N GLY A 130 -4.72 5.44 17.08
CA GLY A 130 -3.72 6.49 17.21
C GLY A 130 -4.23 7.86 16.76
N PRO A 131 -3.33 8.84 16.68
CA PRO A 131 -3.65 10.18 16.20
C PRO A 131 -4.18 10.17 14.77
N VAL A 132 -5.16 11.00 14.49
CA VAL A 132 -5.86 11.11 13.19
C VAL A 132 -4.92 11.45 12.03
N ASN A 133 -3.83 12.18 12.30
CA ASN A 133 -2.82 12.57 11.32
C ASN A 133 -2.00 11.41 10.72
N ARG A 134 -2.22 10.18 11.18
CA ARG A 134 -1.59 8.96 10.65
C ARG A 134 -2.56 8.08 9.85
N LEU A 135 -3.68 8.63 9.43
CA LEU A 135 -4.61 7.88 8.59
C LEU A 135 -4.03 7.63 7.20
N PRO A 136 -4.35 6.49 6.58
CA PRO A 136 -3.99 6.22 5.19
C PRO A 136 -4.67 7.20 4.22
N GLY A 137 -4.39 7.05 2.92
CA GLY A 137 -4.89 7.95 1.87
C GLY A 137 -6.41 8.18 1.90
N SER A 138 -6.85 9.34 1.42
CA SER A 138 -8.20 9.90 1.56
C SER A 138 -9.35 8.98 1.13
N ASN A 139 -9.14 8.14 0.11
CA ASN A 139 -10.18 7.25 -0.43
C ASN A 139 -10.23 5.87 0.26
N GLN A 140 -9.48 5.67 1.34
CA GLN A 140 -9.53 4.42 2.11
C GLN A 140 -10.54 4.52 3.23
N ILE A 141 -11.31 3.44 3.41
CA ILE A 141 -12.23 3.30 4.54
C ILE A 141 -11.44 2.82 5.75
N VAL A 142 -11.56 3.52 6.86
CA VAL A 142 -10.88 3.22 8.11
C VAL A 142 -11.86 3.26 9.28
N THR A 143 -11.55 2.52 10.33
CA THR A 143 -12.24 2.61 11.60
C THR A 143 -11.35 3.36 12.58
N GLN A 144 -11.79 4.54 13.01
CA GLN A 144 -11.07 5.38 13.96
C GLN A 144 -11.71 5.30 15.34
N ILE A 145 -10.87 5.13 16.35
CA ILE A 145 -11.28 5.15 17.76
C ILE A 145 -10.92 6.51 18.37
N PHE A 146 -11.93 7.25 18.80
CA PHE A 146 -11.80 8.53 19.49
C PHE A 146 -12.06 8.33 20.98
N ARG A 147 -11.04 8.52 21.82
CA ARG A 147 -11.20 8.50 23.27
C ARG A 147 -11.57 9.90 23.76
N LEU A 148 -12.65 9.99 24.51
CA LEU A 148 -13.18 11.26 25.03
C LEU A 148 -12.78 11.45 26.49
N ASN A 149 -12.30 12.65 26.81
CA ASN A 149 -11.83 12.99 28.15
C ASN A 149 -12.79 13.92 28.91
N HIS A 150 -13.64 14.69 28.19
CA HIS A 150 -14.43 15.77 28.78
C HIS A 150 -15.94 15.53 28.65
N GLU A 151 -16.36 14.78 27.65
CA GLU A 151 -17.78 14.51 27.37
C GLU A 151 -18.08 13.01 27.35
N ASN A 152 -19.32 12.66 27.64
CA ASN A 152 -19.77 11.28 27.54
C ASN A 152 -20.03 10.91 26.06
N ALA A 153 -19.44 9.83 25.61
CA ALA A 153 -19.56 9.36 24.24
C ALA A 153 -21.03 9.14 23.81
N ASN A 154 -21.89 8.68 24.72
CA ASN A 154 -23.32 8.49 24.42
C ASN A 154 -24.03 9.80 24.06
N ASN A 155 -23.63 10.92 24.67
CA ASN A 155 -24.25 12.22 24.42
C ASN A 155 -23.86 12.79 23.06
N LEU A 156 -22.70 12.41 22.53
CA LEU A 156 -22.22 12.92 21.25
C LEU A 156 -22.81 12.18 20.04
N VAL A 157 -23.24 10.93 20.16
CA VAL A 157 -23.82 10.17 19.05
C VAL A 157 -24.98 10.90 18.37
N PRO A 158 -26.02 11.40 19.09
CA PRO A 158 -27.14 12.09 18.44
C PRO A 158 -26.72 13.41 17.80
N VAL A 159 -25.67 14.06 18.29
CA VAL A 159 -25.13 15.31 17.73
C VAL A 159 -24.31 15.05 16.47
N LEU A 160 -23.52 13.99 16.47
CA LEU A 160 -22.64 13.65 15.34
C LEU A 160 -23.37 12.93 14.21
N ARG A 161 -24.40 12.13 14.52
CA ARG A 161 -25.13 11.33 13.52
C ARG A 161 -25.66 12.13 12.32
N PRO A 162 -26.22 13.36 12.48
CA PRO A 162 -26.62 14.16 11.34
C PRO A 162 -25.48 14.70 10.49
N LEU A 163 -24.24 14.73 11.04
CA LEU A 163 -23.06 15.28 10.39
C LEU A 163 -22.29 14.23 9.59
N ILE A 164 -22.52 12.96 9.91
CA ILE A 164 -21.88 11.83 9.19
C ILE A 164 -22.87 11.24 8.18
N GLY A 165 -22.35 10.75 7.04
CA GLY A 165 -23.17 10.18 5.97
C GLY A 165 -24.03 8.99 6.44
N PRO A 166 -25.13 8.68 5.74
CA PRO A 166 -26.07 7.64 6.13
C PRO A 166 -25.47 6.23 6.17
N ASN A 167 -24.42 6.01 5.41
CA ASN A 167 -23.70 4.71 5.33
C ASN A 167 -22.59 4.57 6.38
N ASN A 168 -22.41 5.55 7.26
CA ASN A 168 -21.34 5.53 8.26
C ASN A 168 -21.82 4.82 9.52
N THR A 169 -20.87 4.13 10.17
CA THR A 169 -21.15 3.52 11.47
C THR A 169 -20.54 4.36 12.58
N ILE A 170 -21.35 4.67 13.59
CA ILE A 170 -20.90 5.28 14.83
C ILE A 170 -21.37 4.42 16.00
N ASN A 171 -20.41 3.93 16.79
CA ASN A 171 -20.67 3.09 17.94
C ASN A 171 -19.98 3.68 19.16
N VAL A 172 -20.58 3.45 20.34
CA VAL A 172 -20.01 3.86 21.62
C VAL A 172 -19.47 2.65 22.36
N ASN A 173 -18.28 2.79 22.93
CA ASN A 173 -17.78 1.89 23.94
C ASN A 173 -17.86 2.63 25.31
N PRO A 174 -18.88 2.35 26.12
CA PRO A 174 -19.07 3.06 27.40
C PRO A 174 -17.99 2.70 28.43
N GLY A 175 -17.36 1.52 28.32
CA GLY A 175 -16.37 1.04 29.29
C GLY A 175 -15.10 1.90 29.32
N ASN A 176 -14.75 2.54 28.21
CA ASN A 176 -13.57 3.40 28.10
C ASN A 176 -13.89 4.79 27.54
N ASN A 177 -15.18 5.16 27.48
CA ASN A 177 -15.68 6.43 26.99
C ASN A 177 -15.13 6.77 25.59
N SER A 178 -15.26 5.82 24.64
CA SER A 178 -14.77 6.00 23.29
C SER A 178 -15.88 5.92 22.26
N LEU A 179 -15.69 6.71 21.17
CA LEU A 179 -16.45 6.59 19.93
C LEU A 179 -15.64 5.78 18.93
N VAL A 180 -16.30 4.85 18.27
CA VAL A 180 -15.76 4.07 17.17
C VAL A 180 -16.52 4.47 15.90
N ILE A 181 -15.84 5.13 14.97
CA ILE A 181 -16.43 5.63 13.74
C ILE A 181 -15.73 4.98 12.56
N THR A 182 -16.51 4.45 11.61
CA THR A 182 -15.99 3.89 10.36
C THR A 182 -16.46 4.77 9.21
N ASP A 183 -15.48 5.37 8.53
CA ASP A 183 -15.71 6.22 7.36
C ASP A 183 -14.42 6.29 6.51
N TYR A 184 -14.48 7.07 5.42
CA TYR A 184 -13.29 7.43 4.67
C TYR A 184 -12.31 8.24 5.53
N ALA A 185 -11.01 8.03 5.30
CA ALA A 185 -9.97 8.66 6.10
C ALA A 185 -10.03 10.19 6.06
N ASP A 186 -10.43 10.78 4.93
CA ASP A 186 -10.59 12.23 4.76
C ASP A 186 -11.76 12.83 5.56
N ASN A 187 -12.77 12.04 5.89
CA ASN A 187 -13.90 12.49 6.71
C ASN A 187 -13.61 12.41 8.23
N LEU A 188 -12.53 11.74 8.61
CA LEU A 188 -12.16 11.49 10.01
C LEU A 188 -10.98 12.34 10.50
N GLN A 189 -10.47 13.26 9.65
CA GLN A 189 -9.34 14.16 9.95
C GLN A 189 -9.75 15.46 10.62
#